data_1ee2f65500250c9469460c4adceeff85
#
_entry.id   1ee2f65500250c9469460c4adceeff85
#
_cell.length_a   1.000
_cell.length_b   1.000
_cell.length_c   1.000
_cell.angle_alpha   90.00
_cell.angle_beta   90.00
_cell.angle_gamma   90.00
#
_symmetry.space_group_name_H-M   'P 1'
#
loop_
_entity.id
_entity.type
_entity.pdbx_description
1 polymer ?
#
loop_
_entity_poly.entity_id
_entity_poly.type
_entity_poly.pdbx_seq_one_letter_code
_entity_poly.pdbx_strand_id
1 'polypeptide(L)'
;MKIKIVKTTDHDYKSFLARLLQRRGNRQGAVEKRVGEIVRAVERKGDSALLRYAQMFDRVRLTRATMEVKPGEIEKAMTTVPAKDLRILRMAARRIGAFHRRQVQKSWGYRDPLGMLLGQRITPLGRVGVYVPGGKASYPSTVLMNVVPAKVAGVEEVIMTSPIGSDGAIILAAARIAGVDRTFRIGGAQAIAALAFGTETIPKVDKIVGPGNIFVATAKRLVFGEVDIDSIAGPSEILLLADESADPKHVAADMLSQAEHDERAAALCVTSSMAVAARIQKAVEHQLQQTKRRAITIKALEKYGAIIVTRGYREAIELANTIAPEHIELIVKQPQKWSRAIRNAGAIFIGPYSTPPLGDYFAGPNHVLPTGGSARFFSPLGTYDFLKRTTIIQAQEKALRALAPNITHLARLEGLDDHARAVEARFE
;
A
#
# COMPACT_ATOMS: atom_id res chain seq x y z
N MET A 1 20.70 12.91 -21.49
CA MET A 1 21.08 12.32 -20.21
C MET A 1 21.37 10.85 -20.45
N LYS A 2 22.46 10.33 -19.88
CA LYS A 2 22.88 8.93 -20.01
C LYS A 2 22.64 8.21 -18.67
N ILE A 3 21.75 7.20 -18.63
CA ILE A 3 21.58 6.40 -17.43
C ILE A 3 22.87 5.62 -17.15
N LYS A 4 23.25 5.50 -15.87
CA LYS A 4 24.50 4.82 -15.50
C LYS A 4 24.38 3.30 -15.60
N ILE A 5 25.45 2.66 -16.08
CA ILE A 5 25.67 1.22 -15.96
C ILE A 5 26.65 1.01 -14.81
N VAL A 6 26.32 0.09 -13.90
CA VAL A 6 27.12 -0.24 -12.71
C VAL A 6 27.32 -1.75 -12.67
N LYS A 7 28.55 -2.21 -12.54
CA LYS A 7 28.83 -3.66 -12.36
C LYS A 7 28.89 -3.99 -10.88
N THR A 8 28.42 -5.16 -10.50
CA THR A 8 28.55 -5.63 -9.09
C THR A 8 30.01 -5.85 -8.66
N THR A 9 30.92 -5.89 -9.62
CA THR A 9 32.38 -5.97 -9.40
C THR A 9 33.06 -4.61 -9.28
N ASP A 10 32.37 -3.50 -9.55
CA ASP A 10 32.94 -2.16 -9.46
C ASP A 10 33.22 -1.78 -8.02
N HIS A 11 34.30 -1.06 -7.77
CA HIS A 11 34.72 -0.66 -6.42
C HIS A 11 33.67 0.17 -5.67
N ASP A 12 32.94 1.01 -6.37
CA ASP A 12 31.92 1.91 -5.83
C ASP A 12 30.50 1.28 -5.76
N TYR A 13 30.33 0.03 -6.20
CA TYR A 13 29.04 -0.67 -6.21
C TYR A 13 28.40 -0.72 -4.81
N LYS A 14 29.17 -1.05 -3.77
CA LYS A 14 28.66 -1.12 -2.40
C LYS A 14 28.12 0.22 -1.92
N SER A 15 28.82 1.31 -2.24
CA SER A 15 28.39 2.67 -1.87
C SER A 15 27.14 3.10 -2.67
N PHE A 16 27.04 2.71 -3.93
CA PHE A 16 25.87 2.91 -4.76
C PHE A 16 24.66 2.20 -4.19
N LEU A 17 24.79 0.90 -3.87
CA LEU A 17 23.70 0.11 -3.29
C LEU A 17 23.27 0.66 -1.92
N ALA A 18 24.21 1.03 -1.07
CA ALA A 18 23.91 1.64 0.23
C ALA A 18 23.08 2.92 0.09
N ARG A 19 23.46 3.84 -0.83
CA ARG A 19 22.69 5.07 -1.12
C ARG A 19 21.29 4.75 -1.63
N LEU A 20 21.15 3.76 -2.50
CA LEU A 20 19.86 3.31 -3.02
C LEU A 20 18.95 2.82 -1.87
N LEU A 21 19.49 2.04 -0.96
CA LEU A 21 18.75 1.50 0.18
C LEU A 21 18.46 2.57 1.25
N GLN A 22 19.35 3.53 1.48
CA GLN A 22 19.14 4.66 2.41
C GLN A 22 18.02 5.61 1.97
N ARG A 23 17.71 5.70 0.68
CA ARG A 23 16.57 6.46 0.13
C ARG A 23 15.25 6.18 0.87
N ARG A 24 15.14 5.01 1.47
CA ARG A 24 13.95 4.47 2.13
C ARG A 24 13.62 5.14 3.47
N GLY A 25 14.61 5.80 4.08
CA GLY A 25 14.42 6.47 5.37
C GLY A 25 13.54 7.72 5.27
N ASN A 26 12.32 7.65 5.78
CA ASN A 26 11.40 8.79 5.90
C ASN A 26 11.65 9.64 7.16
N ARG A 27 12.75 9.43 7.86
CA ARG A 27 13.08 10.17 9.09
C ARG A 27 13.66 11.55 8.75
N GLN A 28 12.78 12.50 8.51
CA GLN A 28 13.14 13.92 8.47
C GLN A 28 12.58 14.56 9.73
N GLY A 29 13.42 14.81 10.73
CA GLY A 29 13.00 15.33 12.04
C GLY A 29 12.13 16.59 11.97
N ALA A 30 12.41 17.49 11.02
CA ALA A 30 11.60 18.68 10.79
C ALA A 30 10.17 18.35 10.30
N VAL A 31 10.02 17.36 9.40
CA VAL A 31 8.71 16.91 8.92
C VAL A 31 7.95 16.27 10.06
N GLU A 32 8.60 15.40 10.84
CA GLU A 32 7.98 14.70 11.98
C GLU A 32 7.49 15.68 13.03
N LYS A 33 8.30 16.69 13.41
CA LYS A 33 7.89 17.74 14.36
C LYS A 33 6.64 18.47 13.86
N ARG A 34 6.66 18.94 12.60
CA ARG A 34 5.53 19.66 12.01
C ARG A 34 4.27 18.82 11.93
N VAL A 35 4.39 17.57 11.52
CA VAL A 35 3.25 16.63 11.43
C VAL A 35 2.71 16.32 12.83
N GLY A 36 3.58 16.13 13.82
CA GLY A 36 3.17 15.94 15.21
C GLY A 36 2.39 17.11 15.78
N GLU A 37 2.74 18.35 15.40
CA GLU A 37 1.98 19.55 15.77
C GLU A 37 0.58 19.54 15.14
N ILE A 38 0.46 19.13 13.85
CA ILE A 38 -0.82 19.02 13.14
C ILE A 38 -1.69 17.95 13.80
N VAL A 39 -1.14 16.76 14.04
CA VAL A 39 -1.85 15.63 14.65
C VAL A 39 -2.42 16.03 16.01
N ARG A 40 -1.59 16.57 16.92
CA ARG A 40 -2.04 17.04 18.23
C ARG A 40 -3.07 18.18 18.17
N ALA A 41 -2.96 19.05 17.15
CA ALA A 41 -3.92 20.13 16.99
C ALA A 41 -5.30 19.62 16.59
N VAL A 42 -5.37 18.61 15.70
CA VAL A 42 -6.64 17.98 15.30
C VAL A 42 -7.23 17.18 16.44
N GLU A 43 -6.43 16.38 17.15
CA GLU A 43 -6.84 15.63 18.32
C GLU A 43 -7.52 16.53 19.38
N ARG A 44 -6.95 17.72 19.66
CA ARG A 44 -7.45 18.63 20.70
C ARG A 44 -8.58 19.55 20.25
N LYS A 45 -8.60 19.96 18.99
CA LYS A 45 -9.47 21.05 18.48
C LYS A 45 -10.45 20.59 17.39
N GLY A 46 -10.45 19.32 17.04
CA GLY A 46 -11.37 18.72 16.08
C GLY A 46 -11.52 19.50 14.78
N ASP A 47 -12.74 19.74 14.37
CA ASP A 47 -13.11 20.43 13.13
C ASP A 47 -12.46 21.82 13.01
N SER A 48 -12.28 22.55 14.09
CA SER A 48 -11.68 23.89 14.03
C SER A 48 -10.24 23.86 13.55
N ALA A 49 -9.48 22.84 13.90
CA ALA A 49 -8.13 22.61 13.39
C ALA A 49 -8.16 22.17 11.92
N LEU A 50 -9.10 21.30 11.53
CA LEU A 50 -9.26 20.85 10.14
C LEU A 50 -9.53 22.03 9.21
N LEU A 51 -10.50 22.88 9.53
CA LEU A 51 -10.88 24.04 8.73
C LEU A 51 -9.71 25.01 8.57
N ARG A 52 -8.98 25.27 9.65
CA ARG A 52 -7.75 26.09 9.61
C ARG A 52 -6.68 25.49 8.68
N TYR A 53 -6.42 24.20 8.76
CA TYR A 53 -5.40 23.56 7.94
C TYR A 53 -5.83 23.40 6.48
N ALA A 54 -7.11 23.18 6.20
CA ALA A 54 -7.66 23.17 4.84
C ALA A 54 -7.43 24.55 4.17
N GLN A 55 -7.71 25.64 4.89
CA GLN A 55 -7.46 26.98 4.38
C GLN A 55 -5.95 27.24 4.17
N MET A 56 -5.11 26.81 5.11
CA MET A 56 -3.66 27.06 5.09
C MET A 56 -2.94 26.27 3.98
N PHE A 57 -3.27 24.99 3.81
CA PHE A 57 -2.52 24.09 2.93
C PHE A 57 -3.20 23.87 1.57
N ASP A 58 -4.52 23.73 1.58
CA ASP A 58 -5.28 23.43 0.38
C ASP A 58 -5.86 24.71 -0.26
N ARG A 59 -5.78 25.87 0.45
CA ARG A 59 -6.33 27.19 0.06
C ARG A 59 -7.84 27.16 -0.20
N VAL A 60 -8.54 26.26 0.47
CA VAL A 60 -9.99 26.08 0.35
C VAL A 60 -10.65 26.54 1.64
N ARG A 61 -11.65 27.42 1.55
CA ARG A 61 -12.49 27.80 2.69
C ARG A 61 -13.63 26.81 2.83
N LEU A 62 -13.53 25.94 3.80
CA LEU A 62 -14.57 24.98 4.16
C LEU A 62 -15.31 25.45 5.42
N THR A 63 -16.51 24.95 5.58
CA THR A 63 -17.29 24.98 6.82
C THR A 63 -17.63 23.54 7.23
N ARG A 64 -18.13 23.33 8.45
CA ARG A 64 -18.62 22.00 8.86
C ARG A 64 -19.65 21.45 7.86
N ALA A 65 -20.55 22.31 7.35
CA ALA A 65 -21.59 21.91 6.41
C ALA A 65 -21.10 21.58 4.99
N THR A 66 -19.93 22.10 4.59
CA THR A 66 -19.35 21.91 3.25
C THR A 66 -18.16 20.96 3.22
N MET A 67 -17.69 20.50 4.40
CA MET A 67 -16.58 19.53 4.51
C MET A 67 -16.98 18.17 3.94
N GLU A 68 -18.18 17.72 4.22
CA GLU A 68 -18.74 16.47 3.67
C GLU A 68 -19.38 16.73 2.29
N VAL A 69 -19.08 15.86 1.34
CA VAL A 69 -19.68 15.86 0.00
C VAL A 69 -21.13 15.39 0.11
N LYS A 70 -22.05 16.18 -0.40
CA LYS A 70 -23.47 15.84 -0.36
C LYS A 70 -23.85 14.84 -1.46
N PRO A 71 -24.89 14.01 -1.26
CA PRO A 71 -25.35 13.06 -2.27
C PRO A 71 -25.61 13.68 -3.64
N GLY A 72 -26.23 14.87 -3.71
CA GLY A 72 -26.50 15.56 -4.97
C GLY A 72 -25.24 15.96 -5.76
N GLU A 73 -24.10 16.15 -5.09
CA GLU A 73 -22.82 16.43 -5.77
C GLU A 73 -22.25 15.16 -6.38
N ILE A 74 -22.45 14.01 -5.74
CA ILE A 74 -22.06 12.69 -6.27
C ILE A 74 -22.90 12.37 -7.51
N GLU A 75 -24.22 12.58 -7.45
CA GLU A 75 -25.09 12.36 -8.61
C GLU A 75 -24.74 13.31 -9.76
N LYS A 76 -24.45 14.59 -9.48
CA LYS A 76 -23.94 15.53 -10.47
C LYS A 76 -22.63 15.04 -11.10
N ALA A 77 -21.70 14.51 -10.31
CA ALA A 77 -20.45 13.94 -10.82
C ALA A 77 -20.71 12.76 -11.77
N MET A 78 -21.67 11.88 -11.44
CA MET A 78 -22.07 10.75 -12.29
C MET A 78 -22.65 11.16 -13.64
N THR A 79 -23.31 12.33 -13.72
CA THR A 79 -23.84 12.87 -14.98
C THR A 79 -22.81 13.69 -15.75
N THR A 80 -21.83 14.28 -15.07
CA THR A 80 -20.78 15.11 -15.68
C THR A 80 -19.67 14.29 -16.31
N VAL A 81 -19.29 13.16 -15.69
CA VAL A 81 -18.22 12.29 -16.19
C VAL A 81 -18.68 11.56 -17.46
N PRO A 82 -17.88 11.55 -18.55
CA PRO A 82 -18.25 10.90 -19.79
C PRO A 82 -18.62 9.42 -19.60
N ALA A 83 -19.66 8.96 -20.29
CA ALA A 83 -20.16 7.58 -20.18
C ALA A 83 -19.06 6.53 -20.48
N LYS A 84 -18.12 6.85 -21.38
CA LYS A 84 -16.95 6.02 -21.67
C LYS A 84 -16.09 5.82 -20.43
N ASP A 85 -15.79 6.88 -19.68
CA ASP A 85 -14.93 6.82 -18.49
C ASP A 85 -15.61 6.09 -17.35
N LEU A 86 -16.92 6.32 -17.13
CA LEU A 86 -17.71 5.55 -16.17
C LEU A 86 -17.72 4.06 -16.49
N ARG A 87 -17.81 3.67 -17.76
CA ARG A 87 -17.74 2.27 -18.19
C ARG A 87 -16.37 1.67 -17.88
N ILE A 88 -15.29 2.41 -18.13
CA ILE A 88 -13.91 1.98 -17.84
C ILE A 88 -13.72 1.77 -16.33
N LEU A 89 -14.16 2.73 -15.50
CA LEU A 89 -14.09 2.62 -14.03
C LEU A 89 -14.88 1.41 -13.50
N ARG A 90 -16.10 1.17 -14.02
CA ARG A 90 -16.90 -0.03 -13.66
C ARG A 90 -16.21 -1.33 -14.08
N MET A 91 -15.55 -1.36 -15.23
CA MET A 91 -14.78 -2.52 -15.67
C MET A 91 -13.60 -2.79 -14.74
N ALA A 92 -12.81 -1.78 -14.38
CA ALA A 92 -11.71 -1.89 -13.44
C ALA A 92 -12.21 -2.38 -12.06
N ALA A 93 -13.25 -1.75 -11.51
CA ALA A 93 -13.85 -2.15 -10.22
C ALA A 93 -14.30 -3.62 -10.22
N ARG A 94 -14.93 -4.10 -11.31
CA ARG A 94 -15.33 -5.51 -11.44
C ARG A 94 -14.13 -6.47 -11.42
N ARG A 95 -13.04 -6.13 -12.12
CA ARG A 95 -11.82 -6.96 -12.15
C ARG A 95 -11.13 -7.00 -10.79
N ILE A 96 -11.01 -5.86 -10.12
CA ILE A 96 -10.48 -5.74 -8.76
C ILE A 96 -11.34 -6.58 -7.81
N GLY A 97 -12.66 -6.42 -7.84
CA GLY A 97 -13.57 -7.21 -7.01
C GLY A 97 -13.50 -8.73 -7.30
N ALA A 98 -13.34 -9.13 -8.55
CA ALA A 98 -13.21 -10.54 -8.92
C ALA A 98 -11.94 -11.18 -8.34
N PHE A 99 -10.81 -10.45 -8.36
CA PHE A 99 -9.56 -10.91 -7.76
C PHE A 99 -9.68 -11.02 -6.23
N HIS A 100 -10.15 -9.95 -5.57
CA HIS A 100 -10.19 -9.85 -4.12
C HIS A 100 -11.21 -10.80 -3.48
N ARG A 101 -12.31 -11.17 -4.16
CA ARG A 101 -13.22 -12.23 -3.69
C ARG A 101 -12.53 -13.57 -3.45
N ARG A 102 -11.42 -13.87 -4.14
CA ARG A 102 -10.64 -15.09 -3.92
C ARG A 102 -9.78 -15.05 -2.66
N GLN A 103 -9.61 -13.87 -2.07
CA GLN A 103 -8.81 -13.66 -0.84
C GLN A 103 -9.65 -13.74 0.43
N VAL A 104 -10.98 -13.76 0.32
CA VAL A 104 -11.88 -13.74 1.48
C VAL A 104 -11.70 -15.02 2.30
N GLN A 105 -11.36 -14.83 3.58
CA GLN A 105 -11.18 -15.91 4.54
C GLN A 105 -12.48 -16.19 5.27
N LYS A 106 -12.68 -17.46 5.64
CA LYS A 106 -13.86 -17.93 6.41
C LYS A 106 -13.45 -18.29 7.83
N SER A 107 -14.35 -18.09 8.79
CA SER A 107 -14.22 -18.63 10.15
C SER A 107 -14.10 -20.15 10.10
N TRP A 108 -13.34 -20.73 11.03
CA TRP A 108 -13.13 -22.16 11.13
C TRP A 108 -13.05 -22.60 12.60
N GLY A 109 -13.33 -23.87 12.83
CA GLY A 109 -13.21 -24.49 14.13
C GLY A 109 -13.17 -25.99 14.03
N TYR A 110 -12.60 -26.62 15.04
CA TYR A 110 -12.54 -28.08 15.16
C TYR A 110 -12.66 -28.49 16.63
N ARG A 111 -12.99 -29.75 16.89
CA ARG A 111 -12.92 -30.35 18.23
C ARG A 111 -11.60 -31.10 18.36
N ASP A 112 -10.92 -30.83 19.46
CA ASP A 112 -9.70 -31.55 19.80
C ASP A 112 -10.03 -32.93 20.44
N PRO A 113 -9.02 -33.78 20.75
CA PRO A 113 -9.24 -35.08 21.39
C PRO A 113 -9.93 -35.04 22.76
N LEU A 114 -9.85 -33.92 23.45
CA LEU A 114 -10.55 -33.70 24.76
C LEU A 114 -11.97 -33.16 24.59
N GLY A 115 -12.42 -32.92 23.34
CA GLY A 115 -13.73 -32.41 23.02
C GLY A 115 -13.85 -30.89 23.08
N MET A 116 -12.76 -30.16 23.31
CA MET A 116 -12.77 -28.68 23.26
C MET A 116 -13.04 -28.19 21.85
N LEU A 117 -13.90 -27.19 21.70
CA LEU A 117 -14.04 -26.46 20.45
C LEU A 117 -12.99 -25.35 20.39
N LEU A 118 -12.07 -25.48 19.46
CA LEU A 118 -11.03 -24.49 19.16
C LEU A 118 -11.27 -23.93 17.76
N GLY A 119 -11.11 -22.62 17.60
CA GLY A 119 -11.36 -22.03 16.30
C GLY A 119 -10.95 -20.57 16.19
N GLN A 120 -11.26 -20.00 15.04
CA GLN A 120 -11.03 -18.62 14.74
C GLN A 120 -12.25 -18.00 14.06
N ARG A 121 -12.82 -16.99 14.65
CA ARG A 121 -13.87 -16.19 14.05
C ARG A 121 -13.24 -15.03 13.27
N ILE A 122 -13.57 -14.95 12.00
CA ILE A 122 -13.13 -13.91 11.10
C ILE A 122 -14.28 -12.93 10.88
N THR A 123 -14.04 -11.65 11.18
CA THR A 123 -15.02 -10.56 11.05
C THR A 123 -14.39 -9.39 10.33
N PRO A 124 -15.15 -8.66 9.48
CA PRO A 124 -14.66 -7.40 8.92
C PRO A 124 -14.46 -6.35 10.01
N LEU A 125 -13.65 -5.34 9.71
CA LEU A 125 -13.59 -4.10 10.47
C LEU A 125 -14.91 -3.35 10.32
N GLY A 126 -15.32 -2.60 11.34
CA GLY A 126 -16.57 -1.83 11.31
C GLY A 126 -16.46 -0.63 10.37
N ARG A 127 -15.41 0.15 10.53
CA ARG A 127 -15.22 1.40 9.77
C ARG A 127 -13.78 1.57 9.27
N VAL A 128 -13.62 1.94 8.00
CA VAL A 128 -12.31 2.14 7.36
C VAL A 128 -12.22 3.51 6.73
N GLY A 129 -11.10 4.20 6.96
CA GLY A 129 -10.74 5.44 6.31
C GLY A 129 -9.87 5.21 5.08
N VAL A 130 -10.27 5.76 3.95
CA VAL A 130 -9.51 5.73 2.70
C VAL A 130 -8.98 7.11 2.41
N TYR A 131 -7.67 7.28 2.42
CA TYR A 131 -7.02 8.51 2.00
C TYR A 131 -6.72 8.47 0.50
N VAL A 132 -7.23 9.44 -0.24
CA VAL A 132 -6.95 9.60 -1.67
C VAL A 132 -6.20 10.91 -1.88
N PRO A 133 -4.96 10.87 -2.41
CA PRO A 133 -4.20 12.08 -2.63
C PRO A 133 -4.85 12.96 -3.71
N GLY A 134 -4.69 14.27 -3.57
CA GLY A 134 -5.04 15.27 -4.59
C GLY A 134 -3.81 16.06 -5.00
N GLY A 135 -3.99 17.06 -5.85
CA GLY A 135 -2.96 18.03 -6.25
C GLY A 135 -2.49 17.85 -7.70
N LYS A 136 -1.39 17.13 -7.94
CA LYS A 136 -0.76 17.07 -9.29
C LYS A 136 -1.53 16.22 -10.31
N ALA A 137 -2.39 15.31 -9.88
CA ALA A 137 -3.21 14.45 -10.72
C ALA A 137 -4.45 13.97 -9.95
N SER A 138 -5.48 13.55 -10.67
CA SER A 138 -6.62 12.81 -10.14
C SER A 138 -6.30 11.31 -10.15
N TYR A 139 -6.61 10.60 -9.05
CA TYR A 139 -6.29 9.18 -8.88
C TYR A 139 -7.55 8.32 -8.65
N PRO A 140 -8.45 8.20 -9.64
CA PRO A 140 -9.65 7.38 -9.50
C PRO A 140 -9.32 5.89 -9.28
N SER A 141 -8.19 5.41 -9.82
CA SER A 141 -7.70 4.05 -9.58
C SER A 141 -7.39 3.79 -8.09
N THR A 142 -6.81 4.76 -7.39
CA THR A 142 -6.54 4.68 -5.95
C THR A 142 -7.85 4.53 -5.15
N VAL A 143 -8.92 5.20 -5.56
CA VAL A 143 -10.24 5.00 -4.95
C VAL A 143 -10.67 3.54 -5.09
N LEU A 144 -10.66 3.01 -6.32
CA LEU A 144 -11.09 1.64 -6.60
C LEU A 144 -10.24 0.61 -5.85
N MET A 145 -8.90 0.78 -5.86
CA MET A 145 -7.95 -0.17 -5.27
C MET A 145 -8.00 -0.22 -3.74
N ASN A 146 -8.46 0.83 -3.07
CA ASN A 146 -8.62 0.83 -1.61
C ASN A 146 -10.03 0.44 -1.19
N VAL A 147 -11.07 0.96 -1.86
CA VAL A 147 -12.46 0.79 -1.44
C VAL A 147 -13.02 -0.58 -1.83
N VAL A 148 -12.77 -1.05 -3.06
CA VAL A 148 -13.34 -2.31 -3.53
C VAL A 148 -12.90 -3.51 -2.65
N PRO A 149 -11.62 -3.68 -2.27
CA PRO A 149 -11.21 -4.74 -1.35
C PRO A 149 -11.87 -4.64 0.02
N ALA A 150 -12.02 -3.42 0.58
CA ALA A 150 -12.70 -3.18 1.84
C ALA A 150 -14.17 -3.64 1.78
N LYS A 151 -14.89 -3.26 0.73
CA LYS A 151 -16.28 -3.70 0.51
C LYS A 151 -16.40 -5.20 0.25
N VAL A 152 -15.46 -5.80 -0.49
CA VAL A 152 -15.40 -7.27 -0.68
C VAL A 152 -15.16 -8.01 0.63
N ALA A 153 -14.35 -7.43 1.54
CA ALA A 153 -14.13 -7.99 2.88
C ALA A 153 -15.36 -7.88 3.79
N GLY A 154 -16.35 -7.03 3.44
CA GLY A 154 -17.57 -6.82 4.21
C GLY A 154 -17.52 -5.64 5.19
N VAL A 155 -16.61 -4.68 4.99
CA VAL A 155 -16.57 -3.45 5.80
C VAL A 155 -17.88 -2.68 5.64
N GLU A 156 -18.53 -2.39 6.78
CA GLU A 156 -19.84 -1.74 6.80
C GLU A 156 -19.76 -0.30 6.30
N GLU A 157 -18.85 0.50 6.89
CA GLU A 157 -18.70 1.91 6.53
C GLU A 157 -17.29 2.22 6.02
N VAL A 158 -17.19 2.72 4.78
CA VAL A 158 -15.95 3.21 4.17
C VAL A 158 -16.02 4.72 4.02
N ILE A 159 -15.15 5.42 4.73
CA ILE A 159 -15.04 6.87 4.72
C ILE A 159 -13.85 7.27 3.85
N MET A 160 -14.07 8.12 2.85
CA MET A 160 -12.99 8.63 2.01
C MET A 160 -12.66 10.09 2.38
N THR A 161 -11.37 10.40 2.50
CA THR A 161 -10.86 11.77 2.57
C THR A 161 -9.99 12.08 1.37
N SER A 162 -10.22 13.24 0.74
CA SER A 162 -9.44 13.71 -0.40
C SER A 162 -9.57 15.22 -0.53
N PRO A 163 -8.51 15.96 -0.87
CA PRO A 163 -8.60 17.39 -1.17
C PRO A 163 -9.20 17.59 -2.56
N ILE A 164 -10.51 17.37 -2.67
CA ILE A 164 -11.27 17.41 -3.93
C ILE A 164 -11.42 18.86 -4.38
N GLY A 165 -10.77 19.21 -5.50
CA GLY A 165 -10.91 20.50 -6.18
C GLY A 165 -12.00 20.49 -7.26
N SER A 166 -11.95 21.48 -8.16
CA SER A 166 -12.88 21.65 -9.29
C SER A 166 -12.97 20.43 -10.22
N ASP A 167 -11.86 19.69 -10.38
CA ASP A 167 -11.77 18.53 -11.27
C ASP A 167 -12.10 17.21 -10.54
N GLY A 168 -12.76 17.29 -9.40
CA GLY A 168 -13.04 16.15 -8.54
C GLY A 168 -14.15 15.21 -9.01
N ALA A 169 -14.87 15.54 -10.10
CA ALA A 169 -16.00 14.73 -10.58
C ALA A 169 -15.60 13.25 -10.81
N ILE A 170 -14.45 12.99 -11.42
CA ILE A 170 -13.98 11.61 -11.68
C ILE A 170 -13.67 10.85 -10.39
N ILE A 171 -13.19 11.52 -9.34
CA ILE A 171 -12.94 10.93 -8.01
C ILE A 171 -14.25 10.58 -7.33
N LEU A 172 -15.25 11.49 -7.37
CA LEU A 172 -16.57 11.23 -6.81
C LEU A 172 -17.31 10.12 -7.57
N ALA A 173 -17.19 10.07 -8.89
CA ALA A 173 -17.73 8.97 -9.69
C ALA A 173 -17.06 7.63 -9.33
N ALA A 174 -15.74 7.59 -9.16
CA ALA A 174 -15.02 6.41 -8.71
C ALA A 174 -15.45 5.99 -7.29
N ALA A 175 -15.62 6.95 -6.38
CA ALA A 175 -16.12 6.72 -5.03
C ALA A 175 -17.50 6.06 -5.04
N ARG A 176 -18.43 6.60 -5.84
CA ARG A 176 -19.79 6.03 -6.03
C ARG A 176 -19.74 4.61 -6.60
N ILE A 177 -18.90 4.37 -7.62
CA ILE A 177 -18.76 3.07 -8.26
C ILE A 177 -18.14 2.04 -7.31
N ALA A 178 -17.18 2.45 -6.47
CA ALA A 178 -16.50 1.57 -5.52
C ALA A 178 -17.35 1.28 -4.27
N GLY A 179 -18.34 2.12 -3.95
CA GLY A 179 -19.21 1.96 -2.78
C GLY A 179 -18.70 2.70 -1.54
N VAL A 180 -18.10 3.88 -1.70
CA VAL A 180 -17.80 4.78 -0.58
C VAL A 180 -19.10 5.27 0.05
N ASP A 181 -19.18 5.22 1.38
CA ASP A 181 -20.37 5.63 2.12
C ASP A 181 -20.36 7.13 2.42
N ARG A 182 -19.22 7.69 2.83
CA ARG A 182 -19.06 9.12 3.12
C ARG A 182 -17.76 9.65 2.53
N THR A 183 -17.79 10.87 2.04
CA THR A 183 -16.62 11.53 1.42
C THR A 183 -16.41 12.91 2.04
N PHE A 184 -15.18 13.22 2.46
CA PHE A 184 -14.79 14.49 3.03
C PHE A 184 -13.69 15.18 2.22
N ARG A 185 -13.84 16.52 2.01
CA ARG A 185 -12.91 17.36 1.24
C ARG A 185 -11.70 17.80 2.06
N ILE A 186 -11.04 16.87 2.73
CA ILE A 186 -9.87 17.16 3.55
C ILE A 186 -8.70 16.32 3.07
N GLY A 187 -7.54 16.97 2.90
CA GLY A 187 -6.29 16.34 2.52
C GLY A 187 -5.23 16.39 3.65
N GLY A 188 -4.03 15.91 3.35
CA GLY A 188 -2.84 16.07 4.18
C GLY A 188 -2.84 15.31 5.52
N ALA A 189 -1.89 15.65 6.36
CA ALA A 189 -1.72 15.04 7.68
C ALA A 189 -2.93 15.23 8.61
N GLN A 190 -3.64 16.36 8.45
CA GLN A 190 -4.85 16.67 9.21
C GLN A 190 -6.01 15.71 8.90
N ALA A 191 -6.12 15.22 7.66
CA ALA A 191 -7.12 14.22 7.30
C ALA A 191 -6.84 12.88 7.98
N ILE A 192 -5.57 12.47 8.03
CA ILE A 192 -5.14 11.25 8.73
C ILE A 192 -5.44 11.36 10.24
N ALA A 193 -5.13 12.49 10.86
CA ALA A 193 -5.45 12.72 12.27
C ALA A 193 -6.97 12.70 12.54
N ALA A 194 -7.77 13.29 11.66
CA ALA A 194 -9.23 13.27 11.78
C ALA A 194 -9.81 11.86 11.71
N LEU A 195 -9.30 11.02 10.78
CA LEU A 195 -9.71 9.62 10.68
C LEU A 195 -9.27 8.81 11.92
N ALA A 196 -8.10 9.12 12.49
CA ALA A 196 -7.56 8.39 13.63
C ALA A 196 -8.29 8.68 14.96
N PHE A 197 -8.56 9.96 15.23
CA PHE A 197 -9.15 10.38 16.52
C PHE A 197 -10.66 10.62 16.47
N GLY A 198 -11.18 10.86 15.26
CA GLY A 198 -12.51 11.42 15.07
C GLY A 198 -12.54 12.93 15.31
N THR A 199 -13.57 13.59 14.82
CA THR A 199 -13.90 14.99 15.09
C THR A 199 -15.42 15.13 15.21
N GLU A 200 -15.93 16.34 15.37
CA GLU A 200 -17.38 16.54 15.44
C GLU A 200 -18.09 16.14 14.14
N THR A 201 -17.40 16.22 12.98
CA THR A 201 -17.97 15.91 11.66
C THR A 201 -17.46 14.59 11.09
N ILE A 202 -16.17 14.24 11.27
CA ILE A 202 -15.54 13.04 10.72
C ILE A 202 -15.46 11.96 11.79
N PRO A 203 -16.12 10.80 11.61
CA PRO A 203 -16.04 9.71 12.57
C PRO A 203 -14.66 9.08 12.64
N LYS A 204 -14.26 8.61 13.83
CA LYS A 204 -13.08 7.75 14.02
C LYS A 204 -13.24 6.45 13.25
N VAL A 205 -12.14 5.94 12.69
CA VAL A 205 -12.07 4.68 11.94
C VAL A 205 -11.17 3.65 12.64
N ASP A 206 -11.33 2.38 12.27
CA ASP A 206 -10.52 1.28 12.81
C ASP A 206 -9.19 1.12 12.04
N LYS A 207 -9.17 1.48 10.75
CA LYS A 207 -7.99 1.40 9.89
C LYS A 207 -7.97 2.52 8.87
N ILE A 208 -6.79 3.05 8.56
CA ILE A 208 -6.55 4.03 7.50
C ILE A 208 -5.71 3.39 6.40
N VAL A 209 -6.22 3.41 5.16
CA VAL A 209 -5.53 2.90 3.97
C VAL A 209 -5.37 3.98 2.90
N GLY A 210 -4.46 3.77 1.99
CA GLY A 210 -4.21 4.64 0.84
C GLY A 210 -2.86 5.34 0.88
N PRO A 211 -2.28 5.61 -0.32
CA PRO A 211 -0.99 6.25 -0.48
C PRO A 211 -1.07 7.76 -0.20
N GLY A 212 0.06 8.35 0.13
CA GLY A 212 0.16 9.80 0.32
C GLY A 212 1.59 10.30 0.28
N ASN A 213 1.75 11.63 0.30
CA ASN A 213 3.06 12.25 0.37
C ASN A 213 3.74 12.02 1.74
N ILE A 214 4.95 12.54 1.90
CA ILE A 214 5.74 12.36 3.14
C ILE A 214 5.01 12.82 4.40
N PHE A 215 4.17 13.87 4.33
CA PHE A 215 3.40 14.35 5.47
C PHE A 215 2.29 13.36 5.86
N VAL A 216 1.61 12.78 4.88
CA VAL A 216 0.60 11.74 5.07
C VAL A 216 1.21 10.45 5.62
N ALA A 217 2.32 9.99 5.02
CA ALA A 217 3.03 8.81 5.48
C ALA A 217 3.56 8.98 6.92
N THR A 218 4.06 10.18 7.26
CA THR A 218 4.49 10.50 8.62
C THR A 218 3.32 10.56 9.59
N ALA A 219 2.18 11.12 9.18
CA ALA A 219 0.97 11.15 10.01
C ALA A 219 0.46 9.74 10.30
N LYS A 220 0.36 8.87 9.28
CA LYS A 220 -0.01 7.45 9.46
C LYS A 220 0.90 6.75 10.48
N ARG A 221 2.21 6.99 10.41
CA ARG A 221 3.17 6.44 11.37
C ARG A 221 2.95 6.95 12.80
N LEU A 222 2.61 8.22 12.96
CA LEU A 222 2.40 8.84 14.28
C LEU A 222 1.09 8.42 14.95
N VAL A 223 0.06 8.06 14.17
CA VAL A 223 -1.22 7.61 14.70
C VAL A 223 -1.35 6.09 14.78
N PHE A 224 -0.34 5.34 14.32
CA PHE A 224 -0.32 3.88 14.42
C PHE A 224 -0.31 3.45 15.90
N GLY A 225 -1.24 2.56 16.25
CA GLY A 225 -1.50 2.17 17.63
C GLY A 225 -2.81 2.77 18.18
N GLU A 226 -3.16 3.99 17.79
CA GLU A 226 -4.49 4.56 17.99
C GLU A 226 -5.50 4.08 16.93
N VAL A 227 -5.01 3.92 15.71
CA VAL A 227 -5.69 3.36 14.55
C VAL A 227 -4.72 2.49 13.79
N ASP A 228 -5.21 1.43 13.15
CA ASP A 228 -4.35 0.60 12.28
C ASP A 228 -4.15 1.26 10.91
N ILE A 229 -3.07 0.89 10.21
CA ILE A 229 -2.73 1.40 8.87
C ILE A 229 -2.40 0.26 7.90
N ASP A 230 -2.48 0.50 6.59
CA ASP A 230 -2.02 -0.45 5.55
C ASP A 230 -0.49 -0.61 5.57
N SER A 231 0.24 0.48 5.30
CA SER A 231 1.70 0.51 5.30
C SER A 231 2.21 1.95 5.36
N ILE A 232 3.52 2.09 5.56
CA ILE A 232 4.20 3.38 5.45
C ILE A 232 4.78 3.46 4.04
N ALA A 233 4.11 4.21 3.16
CA ALA A 233 4.53 4.37 1.78
C ALA A 233 5.86 5.14 1.67
N GLY A 234 6.78 4.57 0.91
CA GLY A 234 7.99 5.24 0.42
C GLY A 234 7.84 5.68 -1.04
N PRO A 235 8.92 6.16 -1.66
CA PRO A 235 8.94 6.45 -3.08
C PRO A 235 8.80 5.18 -3.92
N SER A 236 8.09 5.27 -5.05
CA SER A 236 7.85 4.14 -5.95
C SER A 236 9.14 3.54 -6.53
N GLU A 237 9.11 2.24 -6.80
CA GLU A 237 10.27 1.45 -7.21
C GLU A 237 9.89 0.43 -8.27
N ILE A 238 10.71 0.34 -9.32
CA ILE A 238 10.71 -0.80 -10.24
C ILE A 238 12.09 -1.42 -10.34
N LEU A 239 12.14 -2.75 -10.41
CA LEU A 239 13.31 -3.51 -10.75
C LEU A 239 12.98 -4.48 -11.89
N LEU A 240 13.63 -4.34 -13.02
CA LEU A 240 13.48 -5.24 -14.15
C LEU A 240 14.63 -6.23 -14.18
N LEU A 241 14.35 -7.52 -14.34
CA LEU A 241 15.36 -8.53 -14.66
C LEU A 241 15.27 -8.80 -16.17
N ALA A 242 16.35 -8.57 -16.89
CA ALA A 242 16.39 -8.68 -18.34
C ALA A 242 17.57 -9.53 -18.82
N ASP A 243 17.34 -10.43 -19.77
CA ASP A 243 18.36 -11.19 -20.49
C ASP A 243 18.38 -10.84 -21.99
N GLU A 244 19.08 -11.62 -22.79
CA GLU A 244 19.22 -11.41 -24.25
C GLU A 244 17.88 -11.47 -24.99
N SER A 245 16.84 -12.10 -24.42
CA SER A 245 15.51 -12.20 -25.01
C SER A 245 14.65 -10.95 -24.80
N ALA A 246 15.08 -10.05 -23.92
CA ALA A 246 14.35 -8.81 -23.65
C ALA A 246 14.46 -7.83 -24.81
N ASP A 247 13.33 -7.26 -25.25
CA ASP A 247 13.34 -6.09 -26.11
C ASP A 247 13.75 -4.85 -25.28
N PRO A 248 14.87 -4.19 -25.61
CA PRO A 248 15.32 -3.01 -24.90
C PRO A 248 14.30 -1.85 -24.89
N LYS A 249 13.40 -1.81 -25.88
CA LYS A 249 12.35 -0.78 -25.95
C LYS A 249 11.31 -0.97 -24.85
N HIS A 250 10.92 -2.22 -24.55
CA HIS A 250 9.99 -2.52 -23.48
C HIS A 250 10.60 -2.18 -22.12
N VAL A 251 11.82 -2.66 -21.87
CA VAL A 251 12.55 -2.36 -20.62
C VAL A 251 12.70 -0.86 -20.41
N ALA A 252 13.04 -0.10 -21.44
CA ALA A 252 13.17 1.35 -21.35
C ALA A 252 11.83 2.03 -21.05
N ALA A 253 10.75 1.60 -21.70
CA ALA A 253 9.41 2.15 -21.47
C ALA A 253 8.97 1.95 -20.01
N ASP A 254 9.17 0.76 -19.43
CA ASP A 254 8.78 0.43 -18.08
C ASP A 254 9.66 1.15 -17.02
N MET A 255 10.95 1.32 -17.29
CA MET A 255 11.83 2.16 -16.47
C MET A 255 11.38 3.63 -16.47
N LEU A 256 10.98 4.17 -17.61
CA LEU A 256 10.53 5.56 -17.75
C LEU A 256 9.15 5.77 -17.13
N SER A 257 8.22 4.82 -17.28
CA SER A 257 6.90 4.87 -16.66
C SER A 257 6.99 4.97 -15.14
N GLN A 258 7.94 4.29 -14.52
CA GLN A 258 8.20 4.40 -13.08
C GLN A 258 8.88 5.71 -12.70
N ALA A 259 9.86 6.14 -13.50
CA ALA A 259 10.64 7.34 -13.20
C ALA A 259 9.82 8.65 -13.31
N GLU A 260 8.72 8.65 -14.06
CA GLU A 260 7.86 9.84 -14.21
C GLU A 260 6.96 10.10 -13.00
N HIS A 261 6.80 9.15 -12.06
CA HIS A 261 5.93 9.31 -10.90
C HIS A 261 6.42 10.40 -9.94
N ASP A 262 7.72 10.38 -9.57
CA ASP A 262 8.30 11.32 -8.60
C ASP A 262 9.82 11.41 -8.77
N GLU A 263 10.43 12.54 -8.37
CA GLU A 263 11.88 12.76 -8.42
C GLU A 263 12.69 11.78 -7.55
N ARG A 264 12.04 11.08 -6.64
CA ARG A 264 12.60 10.06 -5.75
C ARG A 264 12.32 8.64 -6.22
N ALA A 265 11.58 8.45 -7.31
CA ALA A 265 11.31 7.12 -7.86
C ALA A 265 12.61 6.41 -8.25
N ALA A 266 12.68 5.08 -8.05
CA ALA A 266 13.80 4.28 -8.52
C ALA A 266 13.38 3.41 -9.70
N ALA A 267 14.17 3.47 -10.76
CA ALA A 267 14.02 2.64 -11.95
C ALA A 267 15.32 1.86 -12.20
N LEU A 268 15.30 0.59 -11.90
CA LEU A 268 16.47 -0.28 -11.95
C LEU A 268 16.26 -1.40 -12.97
N CYS A 269 17.29 -1.67 -13.76
CA CYS A 269 17.36 -2.88 -14.57
C CYS A 269 18.56 -3.71 -14.12
N VAL A 270 18.41 -5.01 -14.02
CA VAL A 270 19.46 -5.97 -13.68
C VAL A 270 19.61 -6.96 -14.82
N THR A 271 20.84 -7.14 -15.31
CA THR A 271 21.18 -8.09 -16.37
C THR A 271 22.54 -8.71 -16.09
N SER A 272 22.84 -9.84 -16.68
CA SER A 272 24.20 -10.42 -16.66
C SER A 272 25.02 -10.10 -17.92
N SER A 273 24.48 -9.30 -18.84
CA SER A 273 25.09 -9.03 -20.15
C SER A 273 25.35 -7.53 -20.34
N MET A 274 26.62 -7.16 -20.56
CA MET A 274 26.98 -5.78 -20.89
C MET A 274 26.38 -5.34 -22.24
N ALA A 275 26.22 -6.25 -23.19
CA ALA A 275 25.61 -5.96 -24.48
C ALA A 275 24.10 -5.60 -24.32
N VAL A 276 23.40 -6.34 -23.47
CA VAL A 276 22.00 -6.04 -23.10
C VAL A 276 21.93 -4.69 -22.41
N ALA A 277 22.79 -4.44 -21.41
CA ALA A 277 22.84 -3.18 -20.67
C ALA A 277 23.04 -1.98 -21.61
N ALA A 278 23.97 -2.08 -22.57
CA ALA A 278 24.23 -1.01 -23.54
C ALA A 278 23.05 -0.76 -24.50
N ARG A 279 22.34 -1.81 -24.92
CA ARG A 279 21.11 -1.67 -25.73
C ARG A 279 19.99 -0.99 -24.97
N ILE A 280 19.75 -1.38 -23.71
CA ILE A 280 18.75 -0.76 -22.85
C ILE A 280 19.10 0.70 -22.58
N GLN A 281 20.36 1.02 -22.29
CA GLN A 281 20.82 2.40 -22.09
C GLN A 281 20.47 3.29 -23.29
N LYS A 282 20.76 2.83 -24.51
CA LYS A 282 20.42 3.57 -25.74
C LYS A 282 18.91 3.75 -25.90
N ALA A 283 18.12 2.72 -25.58
CA ALA A 283 16.67 2.78 -25.66
C ALA A 283 16.08 3.80 -24.65
N VAL A 284 16.58 3.83 -23.42
CA VAL A 284 16.20 4.82 -22.40
C VAL A 284 16.54 6.24 -22.86
N GLU A 285 17.75 6.46 -23.39
CA GLU A 285 18.18 7.76 -23.92
C GLU A 285 17.27 8.25 -25.06
N HIS A 286 16.88 7.36 -25.95
CA HIS A 286 16.00 7.67 -27.07
C HIS A 286 14.58 8.03 -26.60
N GLN A 287 13.96 7.18 -25.78
CA GLN A 287 12.57 7.37 -25.34
C GLN A 287 12.42 8.54 -24.35
N LEU A 288 13.44 8.85 -23.57
CA LEU A 288 13.45 10.00 -22.65
C LEU A 288 13.21 11.34 -23.38
N GLN A 289 13.53 11.42 -24.67
CA GLN A 289 13.29 12.62 -25.47
C GLN A 289 11.80 12.88 -25.69
N GLN A 290 10.96 11.83 -25.64
CA GLN A 290 9.52 11.90 -25.87
C GLN A 290 8.70 11.99 -24.58
N THR A 291 9.37 11.89 -23.42
CA THR A 291 8.70 11.89 -22.10
C THR A 291 8.13 13.28 -21.78
N LYS A 292 6.82 13.35 -21.52
CA LYS A 292 6.13 14.61 -21.18
C LYS A 292 6.59 15.20 -19.83
N ARG A 293 6.79 14.36 -18.81
CA ARG A 293 7.26 14.77 -17.47
C ARG A 293 8.78 14.72 -17.35
N ARG A 294 9.48 15.09 -18.42
CA ARG A 294 10.93 14.92 -18.61
C ARG A 294 11.78 15.43 -17.43
N ALA A 295 11.46 16.58 -16.87
CA ALA A 295 12.24 17.15 -15.77
C ALA A 295 12.22 16.27 -14.50
N ILE A 296 11.06 15.69 -14.17
CA ILE A 296 10.91 14.76 -13.03
C ILE A 296 11.64 13.46 -13.33
N THR A 297 11.42 12.89 -14.52
CA THR A 297 12.03 11.63 -14.97
C THR A 297 13.55 11.70 -14.96
N ILE A 298 14.14 12.79 -15.45
CA ILE A 298 15.60 13.00 -15.44
C ILE A 298 16.13 12.97 -14.00
N LYS A 299 15.52 13.74 -13.09
CA LYS A 299 15.96 13.80 -11.70
C LYS A 299 15.89 12.44 -11.00
N ALA A 300 14.82 11.67 -11.28
CA ALA A 300 14.65 10.31 -10.76
C ALA A 300 15.77 9.38 -11.26
N LEU A 301 16.00 9.37 -12.58
CA LEU A 301 17.02 8.53 -13.20
C LEU A 301 18.46 8.90 -12.81
N GLU A 302 18.78 10.19 -12.68
CA GLU A 302 20.10 10.65 -12.24
C GLU A 302 20.43 10.18 -10.83
N LYS A 303 19.45 10.25 -9.92
CA LYS A 303 19.67 9.91 -8.52
C LYS A 303 19.54 8.42 -8.23
N TYR A 304 18.51 7.77 -8.80
CA TYR A 304 18.05 6.44 -8.41
C TYR A 304 17.83 5.48 -9.58
N GLY A 305 18.14 5.90 -10.82
CA GLY A 305 18.14 5.04 -11.99
C GLY A 305 19.49 4.38 -12.21
N ALA A 306 19.48 3.08 -12.55
CA ALA A 306 20.69 2.38 -12.97
C ALA A 306 20.38 1.10 -13.74
N ILE A 307 21.32 0.69 -14.61
CA ILE A 307 21.39 -0.65 -15.16
C ILE A 307 22.53 -1.37 -14.44
N ILE A 308 22.22 -2.44 -13.70
CA ILE A 308 23.19 -3.17 -12.88
C ILE A 308 23.58 -4.45 -13.61
N VAL A 309 24.88 -4.63 -13.83
CA VAL A 309 25.42 -5.84 -14.47
C VAL A 309 25.96 -6.76 -13.40
N THR A 310 25.34 -7.93 -13.27
CA THR A 310 25.70 -9.00 -12.35
C THR A 310 26.54 -10.07 -13.03
N ARG A 311 27.20 -10.93 -12.24
CA ARG A 311 27.96 -12.08 -12.74
C ARG A 311 27.08 -13.21 -13.28
N GLY A 312 25.79 -13.21 -12.95
CA GLY A 312 24.85 -14.23 -13.42
C GLY A 312 23.53 -14.25 -12.66
N TYR A 313 22.72 -15.25 -12.97
CA TYR A 313 21.36 -15.43 -12.47
C TYR A 313 21.28 -15.40 -10.92
N ARG A 314 22.13 -16.12 -10.23
CA ARG A 314 22.10 -16.23 -8.76
C ARG A 314 22.28 -14.87 -8.10
N GLU A 315 23.29 -14.11 -8.53
CA GLU A 315 23.55 -12.77 -7.99
C GLU A 315 22.43 -11.80 -8.30
N ALA A 316 21.82 -11.89 -9.51
CA ALA A 316 20.68 -11.05 -9.88
C ALA A 316 19.46 -11.29 -8.95
N ILE A 317 19.17 -12.55 -8.60
CA ILE A 317 18.10 -12.91 -7.66
C ILE A 317 18.44 -12.46 -6.23
N GLU A 318 19.67 -12.66 -5.78
CA GLU A 318 20.10 -12.20 -4.46
C GLU A 318 19.98 -10.67 -4.33
N LEU A 319 20.36 -9.95 -5.38
CA LEU A 319 20.20 -8.50 -5.45
C LEU A 319 18.73 -8.08 -5.44
N ALA A 320 17.88 -8.73 -6.24
CA ALA A 320 16.44 -8.44 -6.28
C ALA A 320 15.79 -8.65 -4.90
N ASN A 321 16.09 -9.77 -4.23
CA ASN A 321 15.61 -10.04 -2.88
C ASN A 321 16.22 -9.07 -1.84
N THR A 322 17.44 -8.58 -2.06
CA THR A 322 18.07 -7.55 -1.22
C THR A 322 17.42 -6.20 -1.39
N ILE A 323 17.06 -5.84 -2.60
CA ILE A 323 16.33 -4.60 -2.88
C ILE A 323 14.89 -4.71 -2.39
N ALA A 324 14.24 -5.85 -2.50
CA ALA A 324 12.83 -6.04 -2.14
C ALA A 324 11.94 -4.93 -2.74
N PRO A 325 11.87 -4.80 -4.07
CA PRO A 325 11.23 -3.70 -4.75
C PRO A 325 9.70 -3.76 -4.66
N GLU A 326 9.05 -2.62 -4.87
CA GLU A 326 7.60 -2.52 -5.04
C GLU A 326 7.14 -3.35 -6.24
N HIS A 327 7.73 -3.10 -7.41
CA HIS A 327 7.47 -3.85 -8.64
C HIS A 327 8.73 -4.60 -9.06
N ILE A 328 8.59 -5.89 -9.38
CA ILE A 328 9.63 -6.62 -10.10
C ILE A 328 9.07 -7.17 -11.40
N GLU A 329 9.77 -6.93 -12.50
CA GLU A 329 9.40 -7.40 -13.83
C GLU A 329 10.44 -8.38 -14.37
N LEU A 330 9.98 -9.49 -14.93
CA LEU A 330 10.82 -10.59 -15.39
C LEU A 330 10.73 -10.72 -16.91
N ILE A 331 11.61 -10.03 -17.64
CA ILE A 331 11.71 -10.11 -19.11
C ILE A 331 12.93 -10.99 -19.47
N VAL A 332 12.78 -12.27 -19.19
CA VAL A 332 13.84 -13.29 -19.33
C VAL A 332 13.31 -14.57 -19.97
N LYS A 333 14.17 -15.43 -20.51
CA LYS A 333 13.78 -16.67 -21.22
C LYS A 333 12.97 -17.66 -20.38
N GLN A 334 13.20 -17.74 -19.07
CA GLN A 334 12.52 -18.68 -18.19
C GLN A 334 11.89 -17.96 -16.99
N PRO A 335 10.92 -17.05 -17.21
CA PRO A 335 10.46 -16.14 -16.17
C PRO A 335 9.80 -16.85 -15.00
N GLN A 336 9.14 -18.01 -15.20
CA GLN A 336 8.53 -18.81 -14.12
C GLN A 336 9.59 -19.41 -13.16
N LYS A 337 10.75 -19.78 -13.67
CA LYS A 337 11.87 -20.26 -12.85
C LYS A 337 12.40 -19.12 -11.97
N TRP A 338 12.57 -17.93 -12.55
CA TRP A 338 13.03 -16.74 -11.82
C TRP A 338 12.01 -16.29 -10.79
N SER A 339 10.71 -16.30 -11.11
CA SER A 339 9.66 -15.87 -10.19
C SER A 339 9.63 -16.69 -8.89
N ARG A 340 9.89 -18.00 -8.96
CA ARG A 340 9.94 -18.89 -7.78
C ARG A 340 11.08 -18.55 -6.82
N ALA A 341 12.14 -17.92 -7.30
CA ALA A 341 13.31 -17.55 -6.50
C ALA A 341 13.19 -16.14 -5.90
N ILE A 342 12.23 -15.32 -6.37
CA ILE A 342 11.91 -14.01 -5.81
C ILE A 342 11.04 -14.21 -4.58
N ARG A 343 11.55 -13.76 -3.42
CA ARG A 343 10.85 -13.84 -2.12
C ARG A 343 10.29 -12.50 -1.68
N ASN A 344 10.97 -11.43 -2.03
CA ASN A 344 10.70 -10.09 -1.52
C ASN A 344 10.37 -9.15 -2.67
N ALA A 345 9.09 -9.02 -3.00
CA ALA A 345 8.59 -8.05 -3.96
C ALA A 345 7.13 -7.71 -3.63
N GLY A 346 6.71 -6.49 -3.91
CA GLY A 346 5.31 -6.11 -3.79
C GLY A 346 4.45 -6.81 -4.86
N ALA A 347 4.87 -6.76 -6.11
CA ALA A 347 4.24 -7.47 -7.22
C ALA A 347 5.29 -8.03 -8.17
N ILE A 348 5.00 -9.21 -8.76
CA ILE A 348 5.87 -9.88 -9.74
C ILE A 348 5.14 -9.91 -11.09
N PHE A 349 5.70 -9.23 -12.08
CA PHE A 349 5.23 -9.19 -13.46
C PHE A 349 6.04 -10.17 -14.32
N ILE A 350 5.37 -11.12 -14.98
CA ILE A 350 6.02 -12.26 -15.60
C ILE A 350 5.87 -12.20 -17.12
N GLY A 351 6.98 -11.97 -17.81
CA GLY A 351 7.06 -11.94 -19.27
C GLY A 351 6.81 -10.54 -19.87
N PRO A 352 7.09 -10.40 -21.18
CA PRO A 352 7.21 -9.09 -21.84
C PRO A 352 5.90 -8.31 -22.01
N TYR A 353 4.74 -8.93 -21.75
CA TYR A 353 3.42 -8.30 -21.85
C TYR A 353 2.80 -8.00 -20.48
N SER A 354 3.51 -8.30 -19.40
CA SER A 354 3.06 -8.07 -18.02
C SER A 354 3.69 -6.78 -17.50
N THR A 355 3.28 -5.65 -18.03
CA THR A 355 3.81 -4.32 -17.66
C THR A 355 3.12 -3.78 -16.41
N PRO A 356 3.80 -2.99 -15.53
CA PRO A 356 3.21 -2.41 -14.33
C PRO A 356 1.87 -1.69 -14.54
N PRO A 357 1.66 -0.86 -15.58
CA PRO A 357 0.35 -0.25 -15.85
C PRO A 357 -0.81 -1.24 -15.99
N LEU A 358 -0.55 -2.47 -16.45
CA LEU A 358 -1.58 -3.51 -16.46
C LEU A 358 -2.03 -3.84 -15.03
N GLY A 359 -1.08 -3.98 -14.09
CA GLY A 359 -1.33 -4.18 -12.66
C GLY A 359 -2.05 -3.00 -12.03
N ASP A 360 -1.59 -1.80 -12.33
CA ASP A 360 -2.09 -0.56 -11.74
C ASP A 360 -3.55 -0.27 -12.07
N TYR A 361 -4.03 -0.72 -13.24
CA TYR A 361 -5.36 -0.32 -13.70
C TYR A 361 -6.33 -1.47 -13.94
N PHE A 362 -5.89 -2.59 -14.54
CA PHE A 362 -6.83 -3.56 -15.10
C PHE A 362 -6.59 -5.04 -14.77
N ALA A 363 -5.45 -5.43 -14.23
CA ALA A 363 -5.19 -6.85 -13.92
C ALA A 363 -6.12 -7.39 -12.84
N GLY A 364 -6.44 -6.57 -11.83
CA GLY A 364 -7.29 -6.93 -10.70
C GLY A 364 -6.56 -7.03 -9.36
N PRO A 365 -5.30 -7.50 -9.26
CA PRO A 365 -4.47 -7.33 -8.07
C PRO A 365 -4.34 -5.86 -7.66
N ASN A 366 -4.03 -5.64 -6.39
CA ASN A 366 -3.94 -4.28 -5.84
C ASN A 366 -2.62 -3.59 -6.22
N HIS A 367 -2.70 -2.30 -6.51
CA HIS A 367 -1.53 -1.45 -6.75
C HIS A 367 -1.05 -0.70 -5.48
N VAL A 368 -1.74 -0.84 -4.35
CA VAL A 368 -1.24 -0.37 -3.05
C VAL A 368 -0.26 -1.41 -2.55
N LEU A 369 0.99 -1.20 -2.89
CA LEU A 369 2.08 -2.15 -2.72
C LEU A 369 3.04 -1.68 -1.62
N PRO A 370 3.74 -2.61 -0.95
CA PRO A 370 4.82 -2.26 -0.04
C PRO A 370 5.99 -1.66 -0.81
N THR A 371 6.46 -0.51 -0.36
CA THR A 371 7.55 0.27 -0.97
C THR A 371 8.75 0.36 -0.04
N GLY A 372 9.88 0.86 -0.53
CA GLY A 372 11.04 1.14 0.32
C GLY A 372 11.65 -0.10 0.99
N GLY A 373 11.56 -1.27 0.33
CA GLY A 373 12.07 -2.55 0.84
C GLY A 373 11.18 -3.20 1.89
N SER A 374 10.00 -2.63 2.19
CA SER A 374 9.04 -3.20 3.13
C SER A 374 8.34 -4.46 2.61
N ALA A 375 8.48 -4.80 1.33
CA ALA A 375 8.05 -6.08 0.76
C ALA A 375 8.70 -7.32 1.40
N ARG A 376 9.63 -7.13 2.33
CA ARG A 376 10.19 -8.20 3.19
C ARG A 376 9.21 -8.68 4.26
N PHE A 377 8.25 -7.83 4.67
CA PHE A 377 7.34 -8.08 5.79
C PHE A 377 5.93 -7.51 5.59
N PHE A 378 5.71 -6.64 4.59
CA PHE A 378 4.39 -6.21 4.17
C PHE A 378 3.98 -6.88 2.85
N SER A 379 2.67 -6.98 2.65
CA SER A 379 2.03 -7.51 1.45
C SER A 379 1.27 -6.41 0.69
N PRO A 380 0.89 -6.63 -0.57
CA PRO A 380 -0.11 -5.79 -1.24
C PRO A 380 -1.40 -5.71 -0.44
N LEU A 381 -2.08 -4.57 -0.50
CA LEU A 381 -3.39 -4.41 0.15
C LEU A 381 -4.38 -5.46 -0.38
N GLY A 382 -5.01 -6.18 0.53
CA GLY A 382 -5.97 -7.23 0.21
C GLY A 382 -7.15 -7.27 1.18
N THR A 383 -8.07 -8.22 1.00
CA THR A 383 -9.21 -8.36 1.92
C THR A 383 -8.77 -8.69 3.34
N TYR A 384 -7.65 -9.37 3.52
CA TYR A 384 -7.08 -9.73 4.82
C TYR A 384 -6.68 -8.52 5.69
N ASP A 385 -6.43 -7.36 5.07
CA ASP A 385 -6.14 -6.10 5.77
C ASP A 385 -7.38 -5.47 6.43
N PHE A 386 -8.56 -5.88 6.00
CA PHE A 386 -9.85 -5.41 6.48
C PHE A 386 -10.57 -6.44 7.36
N LEU A 387 -9.88 -7.52 7.72
CA LEU A 387 -10.43 -8.62 8.51
C LEU A 387 -9.72 -8.74 9.85
N LYS A 388 -10.50 -8.95 10.90
CA LYS A 388 -10.04 -9.24 12.25
C LYS A 388 -10.27 -10.71 12.59
N ARG A 389 -9.32 -11.32 13.28
CA ARG A 389 -9.36 -12.71 13.72
C ARG A 389 -9.50 -12.75 15.25
N THR A 390 -10.54 -13.43 15.74
CA THR A 390 -10.78 -13.64 17.16
C THR A 390 -10.70 -15.12 17.47
N THR A 391 -9.84 -15.52 18.40
CA THR A 391 -9.74 -16.90 18.87
C THR A 391 -10.99 -17.29 19.64
N ILE A 392 -11.49 -18.49 19.38
CA ILE A 392 -12.62 -19.11 20.10
C ILE A 392 -12.10 -20.34 20.81
N ILE A 393 -12.32 -20.39 22.13
CA ILE A 393 -11.99 -21.52 22.99
C ILE A 393 -13.25 -21.85 23.78
N GLN A 394 -13.77 -23.06 23.65
CA GLN A 394 -14.88 -23.57 24.44
C GLN A 394 -14.50 -24.96 25.01
N ALA A 395 -14.30 -25.03 26.28
CA ALA A 395 -14.06 -26.27 26.99
C ALA A 395 -15.31 -26.72 27.77
N GLN A 396 -15.48 -28.03 27.91
CA GLN A 396 -16.41 -28.64 28.87
C GLN A 396 -15.65 -29.01 30.15
N GLU A 397 -16.35 -29.20 31.24
CA GLU A 397 -15.77 -29.54 32.55
C GLU A 397 -14.78 -30.70 32.45
N LYS A 398 -15.14 -31.79 31.77
CA LYS A 398 -14.28 -32.97 31.58
C LYS A 398 -12.93 -32.62 30.98
N ALA A 399 -12.90 -31.76 29.98
CA ALA A 399 -11.65 -31.33 29.32
C ALA A 399 -10.80 -30.47 30.24
N LEU A 400 -11.43 -29.50 30.92
CA LEU A 400 -10.71 -28.66 31.89
C LEU A 400 -10.15 -29.47 33.06
N ARG A 401 -10.94 -30.40 33.60
CA ARG A 401 -10.53 -31.29 34.69
C ARG A 401 -9.32 -32.15 34.31
N ALA A 402 -9.28 -32.66 33.08
CA ALA A 402 -8.15 -33.45 32.57
C ALA A 402 -6.85 -32.62 32.44
N LEU A 403 -6.97 -31.31 32.14
CA LEU A 403 -5.86 -30.40 31.96
C LEU A 403 -5.45 -29.63 33.23
N ALA A 404 -6.32 -29.57 34.23
CA ALA A 404 -6.13 -28.77 35.44
C ALA A 404 -4.79 -28.98 36.14
N PRO A 405 -4.29 -30.22 36.39
CA PRO A 405 -3.00 -30.40 37.03
C PRO A 405 -1.85 -29.75 36.28
N ASN A 406 -1.87 -29.82 34.94
CA ASN A 406 -0.82 -29.24 34.11
C ASN A 406 -0.90 -27.73 34.08
N ILE A 407 -2.12 -27.16 33.96
CA ILE A 407 -2.34 -25.72 33.91
C ILE A 407 -1.92 -25.08 35.25
N THR A 408 -2.38 -25.63 36.39
CA THR A 408 -2.06 -25.10 37.71
C THR A 408 -0.56 -25.20 38.03
N HIS A 409 0.07 -26.28 37.64
CA HIS A 409 1.52 -26.44 37.78
C HIS A 409 2.28 -25.38 36.99
N LEU A 410 1.95 -25.21 35.69
CA LEU A 410 2.61 -24.22 34.83
C LEU A 410 2.39 -22.79 35.33
N ALA A 411 1.16 -22.45 35.73
CA ALA A 411 0.84 -21.14 36.30
C ALA A 411 1.70 -20.83 37.56
N ARG A 412 1.88 -21.80 38.44
CA ARG A 412 2.72 -21.65 39.63
C ARG A 412 4.21 -21.57 39.33
N LEU A 413 4.69 -22.25 38.29
CA LEU A 413 6.08 -22.08 37.81
C LEU A 413 6.35 -20.64 37.34
N GLU A 414 5.33 -19.95 36.79
CA GLU A 414 5.42 -18.56 36.41
C GLU A 414 5.16 -17.58 37.58
N GLY A 415 4.86 -18.09 38.78
CA GLY A 415 4.55 -17.28 39.95
C GLY A 415 3.11 -16.68 39.93
N LEU A 416 2.22 -17.22 39.06
CA LEU A 416 0.86 -16.73 38.86
C LEU A 416 -0.17 -17.62 39.63
N ASP A 417 -0.16 -17.56 40.95
CA ASP A 417 -1.02 -18.43 41.81
C ASP A 417 -2.51 -18.22 41.57
N ASP A 418 -2.95 -16.99 41.32
CA ASP A 418 -4.36 -16.70 41.02
C ASP A 418 -4.83 -17.30 39.69
N HIS A 419 -3.93 -17.52 38.71
CA HIS A 419 -4.23 -18.30 37.49
C HIS A 419 -4.50 -19.77 37.81
N ALA A 420 -3.74 -20.35 38.75
CA ALA A 420 -3.96 -21.72 39.21
C ALA A 420 -5.31 -21.82 39.97
N ARG A 421 -5.57 -20.91 40.90
CA ARG A 421 -6.86 -20.82 41.64
C ARG A 421 -8.06 -20.64 40.74
N ALA A 422 -7.89 -19.85 39.65
CA ALA A 422 -8.97 -19.67 38.65
C ALA A 422 -9.42 -20.99 38.03
N VAL A 423 -8.51 -21.97 37.87
CA VAL A 423 -8.85 -23.31 37.36
C VAL A 423 -9.46 -24.15 38.48
N GLU A 424 -8.84 -24.16 39.69
CA GLU A 424 -9.26 -24.96 40.85
C GLU A 424 -10.69 -24.63 41.31
N ALA A 425 -11.04 -23.35 41.38
CA ALA A 425 -12.38 -22.86 41.78
C ALA A 425 -13.51 -23.31 40.82
N ARG A 426 -13.23 -23.93 39.70
CA ARG A 426 -14.24 -24.50 38.81
C ARG A 426 -14.66 -25.92 39.20
N PHE A 427 -13.99 -26.47 40.23
CA PHE A 427 -14.21 -27.84 40.72
C PHE A 427 -14.59 -27.93 42.20
N GLU A 428 -14.56 -26.79 42.88
CA GLU A 428 -15.11 -26.60 44.24
C GLU A 428 -16.65 -26.44 44.16
#